data_dbcf7f8b081fb3223ce037ae4015a072
#
_entry.id   dbcf7f8b081fb3223ce037ae4015a072
#
_cell.length_a   1.000
_cell.length_b   1.000
_cell.length_c   1.000
_cell.angle_alpha   90.00
_cell.angle_beta   90.00
_cell.angle_gamma   90.00
#
_symmetry.space_group_name_H-M   'P 1'
#
loop_
_entity.id
_entity.type
_entity.pdbx_description
1 polymer ?
#
loop_
_entity_poly.entity_id
_entity_poly.type
_entity_poly.pdbx_seq_one_letter_code
_entity_poly.pdbx_strand_id
1 'polypeptide(L)'
;MRTRIMSGAVLIVILFTCLYFGGWVTFGFSLFISLVGMYELIKVKKLEKTGLAVVGYIAAITYYFILLLNDPAYILLLLVASCILMMSVYVFTFPKYKTEDVMWVFFSIVYVAVTLSYIYQVRMLQDGIYIVWLIFVSSWGNDTCAYFTGVFLGKHKMTPKLSPKKTYEGAIGGVVGATLLGFGYGFAISSKMSDVLVHPVYTF
;
A
#
# COMPACT_ATOMS: atom_id res chain seq x y z
N MET A 1 -9.97 0.56 -25.11
CA MET A 1 -10.08 1.68 -24.16
C MET A 1 -11.30 1.55 -23.24
N ARG A 2 -12.50 1.29 -23.75
CA ARG A 2 -13.74 1.20 -22.94
C ARG A 2 -13.66 0.22 -21.76
N THR A 3 -13.12 -0.98 -21.96
CA THR A 3 -12.96 -2.00 -20.90
C THR A 3 -12.08 -1.54 -19.74
N ARG A 4 -10.98 -0.83 -20.01
CA ARG A 4 -10.08 -0.31 -18.97
C ARG A 4 -10.73 0.82 -18.15
N ILE A 5 -11.53 1.68 -18.81
CA ILE A 5 -12.26 2.75 -18.13
C ILE A 5 -13.36 2.15 -17.26
N MET A 6 -14.09 1.15 -17.77
CA MET A 6 -15.14 0.48 -17.00
C MET A 6 -14.56 -0.26 -15.78
N SER A 7 -13.49 -1.03 -15.95
CA SER A 7 -12.86 -1.71 -14.80
C SER A 7 -12.30 -0.73 -13.76
N GLY A 8 -11.70 0.39 -14.19
CA GLY A 8 -11.25 1.44 -13.29
C GLY A 8 -12.40 2.08 -12.52
N ALA A 9 -13.51 2.41 -13.19
CA ALA A 9 -14.70 2.97 -12.55
C ALA A 9 -15.30 2.00 -11.51
N VAL A 10 -15.39 0.71 -11.84
CA VAL A 10 -15.89 -0.32 -10.90
C VAL A 10 -14.98 -0.41 -9.68
N LEU A 11 -13.65 -0.43 -9.86
CA LEU A 11 -12.70 -0.47 -8.74
C LEU A 11 -12.82 0.76 -7.83
N ILE A 12 -13.01 1.95 -8.42
CA ILE A 12 -13.24 3.18 -7.66
C ILE A 12 -14.53 3.07 -6.84
N VAL A 13 -15.63 2.61 -7.43
CA VAL A 13 -16.90 2.43 -6.69
C VAL A 13 -16.75 1.43 -5.55
N ILE A 14 -16.07 0.31 -5.78
CA ILE A 14 -15.80 -0.69 -4.74
C ILE A 14 -14.98 -0.06 -3.60
N LEU A 15 -13.90 0.66 -3.94
CA LEU A 15 -13.05 1.33 -2.96
C LEU A 15 -13.87 2.31 -2.09
N PHE A 16 -14.64 3.21 -2.73
CA PHE A 16 -15.48 4.17 -2.02
C PHE A 16 -16.48 3.46 -1.09
N THR A 17 -17.13 2.42 -1.58
CA THR A 17 -18.08 1.62 -0.80
C THR A 17 -17.40 0.99 0.41
N CYS A 18 -16.25 0.34 0.22
CA CYS A 18 -15.51 -0.31 1.31
C CYS A 18 -15.04 0.69 2.37
N LEU A 19 -14.55 1.86 1.94
CA LEU A 19 -14.12 2.91 2.87
C LEU A 19 -15.29 3.55 3.61
N TYR A 20 -16.45 3.70 2.96
CA TYR A 20 -17.64 4.25 3.59
C TYR A 20 -18.15 3.36 4.73
N PHE A 21 -18.34 2.06 4.48
CA PHE A 21 -18.80 1.12 5.50
C PHE A 21 -17.80 0.93 6.64
N GLY A 22 -16.49 0.99 6.36
CA GLY A 22 -15.46 0.84 7.40
C GLY A 22 -15.40 -0.57 8.00
N GLY A 23 -14.83 -0.69 9.21
CA GLY A 23 -14.84 -1.91 10.03
C GLY A 23 -14.40 -3.17 9.28
N TRP A 24 -15.17 -4.24 9.41
CA TRP A 24 -14.89 -5.54 8.79
C TRP A 24 -14.88 -5.52 7.26
N VAL A 25 -15.63 -4.59 6.64
CA VAL A 25 -15.68 -4.46 5.18
C VAL A 25 -14.33 -3.93 4.67
N THR A 26 -13.79 -2.89 5.29
CA THR A 26 -12.46 -2.37 4.94
C THR A 26 -11.35 -3.38 5.28
N PHE A 27 -11.48 -4.10 6.39
CA PHE A 27 -10.56 -5.18 6.77
C PHE A 27 -10.49 -6.26 5.68
N GLY A 28 -11.63 -6.83 5.31
CA GLY A 28 -11.71 -7.87 4.27
C GLY A 28 -11.23 -7.38 2.91
N PHE A 29 -11.59 -6.15 2.52
CA PHE A 29 -11.11 -5.54 1.29
C PHE A 29 -9.59 -5.35 1.29
N SER A 30 -9.01 -4.79 2.35
CA SER A 30 -7.56 -4.58 2.47
C SER A 30 -6.79 -5.90 2.47
N LEU A 31 -7.29 -6.92 3.18
CA LEU A 31 -6.71 -8.26 3.15
C LEU A 31 -6.75 -8.86 1.73
N PHE A 32 -7.90 -8.76 1.05
CA PHE A 32 -8.06 -9.29 -0.30
C PHE A 32 -7.10 -8.63 -1.28
N ILE A 33 -7.02 -7.29 -1.33
CA ILE A 33 -6.10 -6.60 -2.24
C ILE A 33 -4.64 -6.88 -1.89
N SER A 34 -4.30 -7.08 -0.62
CA SER A 34 -2.95 -7.47 -0.19
C SER A 34 -2.57 -8.85 -0.71
N LEU A 35 -3.45 -9.83 -0.60
CA LEU A 35 -3.18 -11.19 -1.11
C LEU A 35 -3.06 -11.20 -2.64
N VAL A 36 -3.91 -10.46 -3.35
CA VAL A 36 -3.81 -10.30 -4.81
C VAL A 36 -2.51 -9.61 -5.20
N GLY A 37 -2.15 -8.51 -4.52
CA GLY A 37 -0.90 -7.78 -4.78
C GLY A 37 0.35 -8.64 -4.51
N MET A 38 0.34 -9.40 -3.40
CA MET A 38 1.41 -10.35 -3.11
C MET A 38 1.50 -11.44 -4.18
N TYR A 39 0.35 -12.00 -4.61
CA TYR A 39 0.32 -12.98 -5.67
C TYR A 39 0.97 -12.46 -6.96
N GLU A 40 0.59 -11.28 -7.41
CA GLU A 40 1.17 -10.68 -8.62
C GLU A 40 2.67 -10.39 -8.47
N LEU A 41 3.10 -9.91 -7.29
CA LEU A 41 4.51 -9.64 -7.02
C LEU A 41 5.36 -10.93 -6.98
N ILE A 42 4.86 -11.97 -6.31
CA ILE A 42 5.54 -13.29 -6.21
C ILE A 42 5.59 -13.97 -7.58
N LYS A 43 4.54 -13.82 -8.39
CA LYS A 43 4.45 -14.36 -9.75
C LYS A 43 5.52 -13.81 -10.70
N VAL A 44 6.03 -12.60 -10.48
CA VAL A 44 7.14 -12.02 -11.27
C VAL A 44 8.36 -12.96 -11.28
N LYS A 45 8.62 -13.64 -10.15
CA LYS A 45 9.68 -14.65 -10.00
C LYS A 45 9.20 -16.09 -10.26
N LYS A 46 7.94 -16.30 -10.67
CA LYS A 46 7.31 -17.62 -10.87
C LYS A 46 7.31 -18.48 -9.59
N LEU A 47 7.16 -17.85 -8.44
CA LEU A 47 7.18 -18.50 -7.13
C LEU A 47 5.78 -18.68 -6.53
N GLU A 48 4.72 -18.27 -7.21
CA GLU A 48 3.35 -18.19 -6.69
C GLU A 48 2.75 -19.52 -6.20
N LYS A 49 3.27 -20.64 -6.70
CA LYS A 49 2.83 -22.00 -6.33
C LYS A 49 3.86 -22.78 -5.51
N THR A 50 4.75 -22.07 -4.84
CA THR A 50 5.84 -22.70 -4.08
C THR A 50 5.53 -22.73 -2.58
N GLY A 51 6.24 -23.60 -1.83
CA GLY A 51 6.15 -23.64 -0.36
C GLY A 51 6.54 -22.31 0.30
N LEU A 52 7.51 -21.57 -0.29
CA LEU A 52 7.87 -20.23 0.19
C LEU A 52 6.67 -19.27 0.09
N ALA A 53 5.97 -19.27 -1.04
CA ALA A 53 4.79 -18.42 -1.22
C ALA A 53 3.67 -18.75 -0.24
N VAL A 54 3.46 -20.05 0.05
CA VAL A 54 2.46 -20.48 1.04
C VAL A 54 2.76 -19.89 2.41
N VAL A 55 4.02 -19.97 2.87
CA VAL A 55 4.45 -19.33 4.12
C VAL A 55 4.18 -17.83 4.08
N GLY A 56 4.47 -17.17 2.94
CA GLY A 56 4.21 -15.74 2.75
C GLY A 56 2.73 -15.38 2.88
N TYR A 57 1.84 -16.14 2.25
CA TYR A 57 0.39 -15.89 2.33
C TYR A 57 -0.16 -16.14 3.73
N ILE A 58 0.29 -17.21 4.39
CA ILE A 58 -0.10 -17.50 5.79
C ILE A 58 0.37 -16.35 6.70
N ALA A 59 1.61 -15.89 6.54
CA ALA A 59 2.14 -14.77 7.32
C ALA A 59 1.33 -13.48 7.09
N ALA A 60 0.95 -13.18 5.84
CA ALA A 60 0.12 -12.01 5.53
C ALA A 60 -1.27 -12.10 6.15
N ILE A 61 -1.93 -13.25 6.07
CA ILE A 61 -3.23 -13.48 6.70
C ILE A 61 -3.11 -13.32 8.23
N THR A 62 -2.13 -13.98 8.83
CA THR A 62 -1.90 -13.90 10.28
C THR A 62 -1.61 -12.46 10.71
N TYR A 63 -0.84 -11.71 9.91
CA TYR A 63 -0.57 -10.29 10.15
C TYR A 63 -1.87 -9.48 10.27
N TYR A 64 -2.80 -9.65 9.33
CA TYR A 64 -4.08 -8.94 9.37
C TYR A 64 -4.90 -9.30 10.62
N PHE A 65 -4.89 -10.56 11.05
CA PHE A 65 -5.57 -10.95 12.30
C PHE A 65 -4.87 -10.40 13.55
N ILE A 66 -3.54 -10.31 13.55
CA ILE A 66 -2.78 -9.68 14.65
C ILE A 66 -3.11 -8.19 14.78
N LEU A 67 -3.38 -7.48 13.69
CA LEU A 67 -3.82 -6.08 13.77
C LEU A 67 -5.06 -5.88 14.64
N LEU A 68 -5.94 -6.90 14.75
CA LEU A 68 -7.11 -6.84 15.63
C LEU A 68 -6.75 -6.91 17.12
N LEU A 69 -5.55 -7.41 17.46
CA LEU A 69 -5.08 -7.53 18.85
C LEU A 69 -4.50 -6.21 19.39
N ASN A 70 -4.22 -5.23 18.50
CA ASN A 70 -3.64 -3.92 18.85
C ASN A 70 -2.34 -3.99 19.67
N ASP A 71 -1.53 -5.06 19.51
CA ASP A 71 -0.24 -5.20 20.19
C ASP A 71 0.91 -5.32 19.17
N PRO A 72 1.77 -4.28 19.06
CA PRO A 72 2.89 -4.25 18.12
C PRO A 72 3.92 -5.37 18.31
N ALA A 73 4.04 -5.93 19.53
CA ALA A 73 4.98 -6.99 19.81
C ALA A 73 4.70 -8.25 18.97
N TYR A 74 3.43 -8.60 18.76
CA TYR A 74 3.06 -9.74 17.93
C TYR A 74 3.39 -9.55 16.46
N ILE A 75 3.39 -8.31 15.96
CA ILE A 75 3.78 -7.99 14.57
C ILE A 75 5.26 -8.29 14.37
N LEU A 76 6.11 -7.83 15.28
CA LEU A 76 7.55 -8.11 15.22
C LEU A 76 7.82 -9.62 15.33
N LEU A 77 7.16 -10.29 16.28
CA LEU A 77 7.29 -11.75 16.45
C LEU A 77 6.88 -12.49 15.16
N LEU A 78 5.78 -12.10 14.53
CA LEU A 78 5.34 -12.70 13.27
C LEU A 78 6.36 -12.51 12.15
N LEU A 79 6.92 -11.31 11.99
CA LEU A 79 7.91 -11.04 10.94
C LEU A 79 9.16 -11.88 11.14
N VAL A 80 9.65 -11.98 12.36
CA VAL A 80 10.81 -12.84 12.71
C VAL A 80 10.48 -14.31 12.47
N ALA A 81 9.33 -14.78 12.95
CA ALA A 81 8.90 -16.17 12.78
C ALA A 81 8.73 -16.53 11.29
N SER A 82 8.12 -15.63 10.49
CA SER A 82 7.96 -15.85 9.05
C SER A 82 9.30 -15.94 8.33
N CYS A 83 10.28 -15.12 8.71
CA CYS A 83 11.63 -15.17 8.19
C CYS A 83 12.31 -16.53 8.52
N ILE A 84 12.23 -16.97 9.77
CA ILE A 84 12.78 -18.26 10.22
C ILE A 84 12.11 -19.42 9.48
N LEU A 85 10.78 -19.41 9.35
CA LEU A 85 10.04 -20.45 8.62
C LEU A 85 10.44 -20.50 7.14
N MET A 86 10.57 -19.35 6.46
CA MET A 86 11.03 -19.31 5.07
C MET A 86 12.45 -19.82 4.92
N MET A 87 13.36 -19.46 5.83
CA MET A 87 14.73 -19.98 5.85
C MET A 87 14.74 -21.48 6.11
N SER A 88 13.88 -22.00 6.97
CA SER A 88 13.71 -23.44 7.18
C SER A 88 13.26 -24.16 5.91
N VAL A 89 12.23 -23.62 5.23
CA VAL A 89 11.79 -24.16 3.93
C VAL A 89 12.94 -24.15 2.92
N TYR A 90 13.71 -23.08 2.86
CA TYR A 90 14.88 -22.99 1.98
C TYR A 90 15.91 -24.08 2.28
N VAL A 91 16.30 -24.26 3.53
CA VAL A 91 17.31 -25.24 3.94
C VAL A 91 16.84 -26.67 3.65
N PHE A 92 15.62 -27.03 4.05
CA PHE A 92 15.09 -28.40 3.85
C PHE A 92 14.77 -28.75 2.40
N THR A 93 14.64 -27.76 1.53
CA THR A 93 14.35 -28.00 0.10
C THR A 93 15.53 -27.69 -0.80
N PHE A 94 16.70 -27.42 -0.24
CA PHE A 94 17.91 -27.14 -1.03
C PHE A 94 18.23 -28.27 -2.02
N PRO A 95 18.63 -27.99 -3.27
CA PRO A 95 18.91 -26.68 -3.88
C PRO A 95 17.74 -26.07 -4.70
N LYS A 96 16.49 -26.38 -4.34
CA LYS A 96 15.28 -25.99 -5.10
C LYS A 96 15.09 -24.47 -5.21
N TYR A 97 15.40 -23.73 -4.15
CA TYR A 97 15.24 -22.28 -4.08
C TYR A 97 16.60 -21.59 -3.93
N LYS A 98 16.66 -20.32 -4.34
CA LYS A 98 17.78 -19.43 -4.09
C LYS A 98 17.48 -18.51 -2.92
N THR A 99 18.51 -17.97 -2.28
CA THR A 99 18.37 -16.96 -1.20
C THR A 99 17.54 -15.77 -1.65
N GLU A 100 17.71 -15.34 -2.91
CA GLU A 100 16.93 -14.25 -3.50
C GLU A 100 15.41 -14.55 -3.53
N ASP A 101 15.01 -15.82 -3.65
CA ASP A 101 13.60 -16.20 -3.68
C ASP A 101 12.97 -16.03 -2.30
N VAL A 102 13.71 -16.36 -1.23
CA VAL A 102 13.30 -16.12 0.16
C VAL A 102 13.13 -14.63 0.41
N MET A 103 14.16 -13.84 0.05
CA MET A 103 14.12 -12.38 0.19
C MET A 103 12.95 -11.76 -0.56
N TRP A 104 12.66 -12.24 -1.76
CA TRP A 104 11.57 -11.72 -2.59
C TRP A 104 10.19 -11.97 -1.98
N VAL A 105 9.97 -13.18 -1.47
CA VAL A 105 8.69 -13.52 -0.80
C VAL A 105 8.56 -12.76 0.52
N PHE A 106 9.62 -12.66 1.31
CA PHE A 106 9.61 -11.87 2.55
C PHE A 106 9.35 -10.39 2.28
N PHE A 107 10.04 -9.83 1.26
CA PHE A 107 9.81 -8.47 0.80
C PHE A 107 8.35 -8.23 0.42
N SER A 108 7.69 -9.22 -0.20
CA SER A 108 6.28 -9.07 -0.58
C SER A 108 5.34 -8.91 0.62
N ILE A 109 5.65 -9.54 1.76
CA ILE A 109 4.86 -9.34 2.99
C ILE A 109 4.97 -7.88 3.44
N VAL A 110 6.20 -7.39 3.58
CA VAL A 110 6.45 -6.04 4.10
C VAL A 110 5.97 -4.98 3.10
N TYR A 111 6.32 -5.12 1.84
CA TYR A 111 6.02 -4.13 0.81
C TYR A 111 4.55 -4.10 0.41
N VAL A 112 3.87 -5.23 0.41
CA VAL A 112 2.47 -5.29 -0.03
C VAL A 112 1.52 -5.39 1.16
N ALA A 113 1.62 -6.46 1.99
CA ALA A 113 0.63 -6.69 3.02
C ALA A 113 0.68 -5.62 4.11
N VAL A 114 1.89 -5.28 4.61
CA VAL A 114 2.03 -4.25 5.65
C VAL A 114 1.63 -2.87 5.12
N THR A 115 2.10 -2.45 3.94
CA THR A 115 1.79 -1.11 3.42
C THR A 115 0.30 -0.94 3.09
N LEU A 116 -0.34 -1.94 2.47
CA LEU A 116 -1.77 -1.86 2.16
C LEU A 116 -2.65 -1.95 3.40
N SER A 117 -2.19 -2.58 4.48
CA SER A 117 -2.92 -2.62 5.74
C SER A 117 -3.15 -1.25 6.36
N TYR A 118 -2.31 -0.26 6.06
CA TYR A 118 -2.49 1.10 6.54
C TYR A 118 -3.80 1.74 6.06
N ILE A 119 -4.37 1.29 4.95
CA ILE A 119 -5.72 1.73 4.54
C ILE A 119 -6.74 1.36 5.62
N TYR A 120 -6.68 0.13 6.13
CA TYR A 120 -7.55 -0.32 7.22
C TYR A 120 -7.21 0.38 8.54
N GLN A 121 -5.92 0.43 8.91
CA GLN A 121 -5.48 1.03 10.18
C GLN A 121 -5.86 2.51 10.27
N VAL A 122 -5.59 3.29 9.21
CA VAL A 122 -5.97 4.71 9.14
C VAL A 122 -7.49 4.88 9.18
N ARG A 123 -8.24 3.98 8.51
CA ARG A 123 -9.71 4.04 8.52
C ARG A 123 -10.30 3.77 9.92
N MET A 124 -9.59 3.01 10.77
CA MET A 124 -10.01 2.70 12.15
C MET A 124 -9.62 3.77 13.18
N LEU A 125 -8.84 4.78 12.81
CA LEU A 125 -8.56 5.92 13.68
C LEU A 125 -9.84 6.71 13.97
N GLN A 126 -9.81 7.50 15.05
CA GLN A 126 -10.80 8.55 15.27
C GLN A 126 -10.79 9.49 14.05
N ASP A 127 -11.95 9.81 13.50
CA ASP A 127 -12.08 10.55 12.24
C ASP A 127 -11.44 9.88 11.00
N GLY A 128 -11.11 8.60 11.09
CA GLY A 128 -10.48 7.84 10.02
C GLY A 128 -11.23 7.85 8.69
N ILE A 129 -12.57 8.05 8.72
CA ILE A 129 -13.36 8.22 7.50
C ILE A 129 -12.92 9.45 6.68
N TYR A 130 -12.42 10.49 7.30
CA TYR A 130 -11.89 11.68 6.64
C TYR A 130 -10.40 11.52 6.33
N ILE A 131 -9.62 10.99 7.27
CA ILE A 131 -8.16 10.91 7.16
C ILE A 131 -7.72 9.93 6.06
N VAL A 132 -8.44 8.82 5.88
CA VAL A 132 -8.09 7.81 4.87
C VAL A 132 -8.03 8.37 3.45
N TRP A 133 -8.81 9.40 3.16
CA TRP A 133 -8.80 10.05 1.84
C TRP A 133 -7.50 10.80 1.55
N LEU A 134 -6.73 11.21 2.58
CA LEU A 134 -5.41 11.82 2.37
C LEU A 134 -4.44 10.88 1.65
N ILE A 135 -4.54 9.57 1.89
CA ILE A 135 -3.74 8.56 1.19
C ILE A 135 -4.01 8.64 -0.32
N PHE A 136 -5.27 8.69 -0.71
CA PHE A 136 -5.66 8.73 -2.12
C PHE A 136 -5.46 10.10 -2.75
N VAL A 137 -5.78 11.18 -2.04
CA VAL A 137 -5.54 12.56 -2.51
C VAL A 137 -4.05 12.78 -2.76
N SER A 138 -3.19 12.32 -1.85
CA SER A 138 -1.73 12.43 -2.02
C SER A 138 -1.23 11.60 -3.19
N SER A 139 -1.65 10.33 -3.31
CA SER A 139 -1.19 9.42 -4.35
C SER A 139 -1.70 9.85 -5.74
N TRP A 140 -3.01 10.00 -5.90
CA TRP A 140 -3.61 10.38 -7.19
C TRP A 140 -3.31 11.83 -7.56
N GLY A 141 -3.24 12.71 -6.56
CA GLY A 141 -2.82 14.09 -6.73
C GLY A 141 -1.40 14.19 -7.26
N ASN A 142 -0.47 13.44 -6.65
CA ASN A 142 0.91 13.37 -7.12
C ASN A 142 0.99 12.88 -8.57
N ASP A 143 0.33 11.78 -8.91
CA ASP A 143 0.39 11.21 -10.26
C ASP A 143 -0.21 12.15 -11.30
N THR A 144 -1.34 12.77 -10.97
CA THR A 144 -2.03 13.71 -11.86
C THR A 144 -1.22 14.98 -12.07
N CYS A 145 -0.75 15.61 -11.00
CA CYS A 145 0.06 16.81 -11.09
C CYS A 145 1.42 16.55 -11.74
N ALA A 146 2.06 15.41 -11.44
CA ALA A 146 3.30 15.00 -12.10
C ALA A 146 3.12 14.80 -13.60
N TYR A 147 2.00 14.18 -14.01
CA TYR A 147 1.68 14.00 -15.42
C TYR A 147 1.51 15.34 -16.15
N PHE A 148 0.65 16.21 -15.64
CA PHE A 148 0.40 17.51 -16.30
C PHE A 148 1.64 18.40 -16.30
N THR A 149 2.35 18.52 -15.19
CA THR A 149 3.59 19.30 -15.12
C THR A 149 4.65 18.72 -16.06
N GLY A 150 4.76 17.40 -16.12
CA GLY A 150 5.69 16.72 -17.03
C GLY A 150 5.36 16.91 -18.50
N VAL A 151 4.07 17.00 -18.86
CA VAL A 151 3.62 17.25 -20.23
C VAL A 151 3.82 18.72 -20.62
N PHE A 152 3.47 19.67 -19.75
CA PHE A 152 3.51 21.09 -20.07
C PHE A 152 4.87 21.74 -19.86
N LEU A 153 5.61 21.33 -18.84
CA LEU A 153 6.86 21.98 -18.44
C LEU A 153 8.09 21.06 -18.53
N GLY A 154 7.90 19.75 -18.79
CA GLY A 154 8.96 18.75 -18.75
C GLY A 154 9.98 18.92 -19.88
N LYS A 155 11.21 19.25 -19.51
CA LYS A 155 12.36 19.41 -20.42
C LYS A 155 13.45 18.36 -20.14
N HIS A 156 13.68 18.02 -18.87
CA HIS A 156 14.78 17.15 -18.45
C HIS A 156 14.28 15.77 -18.06
N LYS A 157 14.75 14.72 -18.78
CA LYS A 157 14.37 13.34 -18.51
C LYS A 157 15.03 12.84 -17.22
N MET A 158 14.24 12.29 -16.30
CA MET A 158 14.71 11.79 -15.00
C MET A 158 15.35 10.40 -15.12
N THR A 159 14.68 9.47 -15.81
CA THR A 159 15.13 8.07 -15.94
C THR A 159 14.93 7.57 -17.37
N PRO A 160 15.78 7.99 -18.35
CA PRO A 160 15.57 7.69 -19.77
C PRO A 160 15.46 6.19 -20.10
N LYS A 161 16.26 5.35 -19.41
CA LYS A 161 16.29 3.90 -19.63
C LYS A 161 15.10 3.16 -18.98
N LEU A 162 14.61 3.62 -17.83
CA LEU A 162 13.55 2.94 -17.08
C LEU A 162 12.16 3.47 -17.45
N SER A 163 12.03 4.78 -17.58
CA SER A 163 10.78 5.46 -17.91
C SER A 163 11.05 6.72 -18.71
N PRO A 164 11.04 6.64 -20.06
CA PRO A 164 11.43 7.76 -20.94
C PRO A 164 10.44 8.94 -20.90
N LYS A 165 9.27 8.76 -20.28
CA LYS A 165 8.26 9.82 -20.14
C LYS A 165 8.40 10.64 -18.86
N LYS A 166 9.15 10.15 -17.83
CA LYS A 166 9.31 10.85 -16.56
C LYS A 166 10.33 11.97 -16.66
N THR A 167 9.99 13.15 -16.11
CA THR A 167 10.81 14.37 -16.11
C THR A 167 11.02 14.86 -14.68
N TYR A 168 12.11 15.60 -14.43
CA TYR A 168 12.37 16.22 -13.13
C TYR A 168 11.31 17.26 -12.77
N GLU A 169 10.89 18.06 -13.75
CA GLU A 169 9.84 19.06 -13.56
C GLU A 169 8.51 18.40 -13.19
N GLY A 170 8.21 17.26 -13.82
CA GLY A 170 7.06 16.45 -13.48
C GLY A 170 7.11 15.92 -12.04
N ALA A 171 8.27 15.44 -11.59
CA ALA A 171 8.45 14.96 -10.22
C ALA A 171 8.24 16.07 -9.18
N ILE A 172 8.85 17.24 -9.41
CA ILE A 172 8.66 18.42 -8.53
C ILE A 172 7.21 18.87 -8.53
N GLY A 173 6.58 18.97 -9.72
CA GLY A 173 5.19 19.36 -9.85
C GLY A 173 4.22 18.38 -9.19
N GLY A 174 4.54 17.08 -9.19
CA GLY A 174 3.81 16.05 -8.45
C GLY A 174 3.83 16.31 -6.95
N VAL A 175 5.01 16.49 -6.37
CA VAL A 175 5.17 16.76 -4.93
C VAL A 175 4.45 18.05 -4.52
N VAL A 176 4.69 19.14 -5.24
CA VAL A 176 4.05 20.46 -4.94
C VAL A 176 2.54 20.34 -5.07
N GLY A 177 2.05 19.73 -6.16
CA GLY A 177 0.62 19.55 -6.40
C GLY A 177 -0.06 18.67 -5.34
N ALA A 178 0.55 17.54 -4.98
CA ALA A 178 0.04 16.66 -3.92
C ALA A 178 -0.01 17.39 -2.56
N THR A 179 1.02 18.18 -2.24
CA THR A 179 1.06 18.97 -1.01
C THR A 179 -0.06 20.00 -0.96
N LEU A 180 -0.27 20.75 -2.06
CA LEU A 180 -1.34 21.75 -2.15
C LEU A 180 -2.74 21.10 -2.07
N LEU A 181 -2.95 19.98 -2.76
CA LEU A 181 -4.22 19.24 -2.71
C LEU A 181 -4.47 18.66 -1.31
N GLY A 182 -3.44 18.08 -0.69
CA GLY A 182 -3.52 17.55 0.68
C GLY A 182 -3.81 18.64 1.71
N PHE A 183 -3.14 19.80 1.60
CA PHE A 183 -3.40 20.97 2.44
C PHE A 183 -4.82 21.50 2.24
N GLY A 184 -5.26 21.67 0.99
CA GLY A 184 -6.63 22.13 0.67
C GLY A 184 -7.69 21.16 1.20
N TYR A 185 -7.46 19.86 1.04
CA TYR A 185 -8.34 18.84 1.61
C TYR A 185 -8.37 18.89 3.14
N GLY A 186 -7.20 18.94 3.80
CA GLY A 186 -7.09 19.04 5.25
C GLY A 186 -7.80 20.28 5.80
N PHE A 187 -7.65 21.44 5.14
CA PHE A 187 -8.36 22.65 5.49
C PHE A 187 -9.88 22.50 5.35
N ALA A 188 -10.35 21.87 4.27
CA ALA A 188 -11.78 21.65 4.04
C ALA A 188 -12.43 20.71 5.07
N ILE A 189 -11.69 19.76 5.62
CA ILE A 189 -12.21 18.81 6.63
C ILE A 189 -11.93 19.25 8.07
N SER A 190 -11.10 20.27 8.30
CA SER A 190 -10.69 20.69 9.63
C SER A 190 -11.87 20.98 10.59
N SER A 191 -12.97 21.54 10.06
CA SER A 191 -14.18 21.79 10.82
C SER A 191 -15.01 20.54 11.17
N LYS A 192 -14.69 19.40 10.56
CA LYS A 192 -15.37 18.10 10.78
C LYS A 192 -14.54 17.13 11.61
N MET A 193 -13.30 17.48 11.89
CA MET A 193 -12.40 16.66 12.69
C MET A 193 -12.52 17.05 14.16
N SER A 194 -12.49 16.04 15.03
CA SER A 194 -12.40 16.27 16.47
C SER A 194 -11.07 16.96 16.83
N ASP A 195 -11.07 17.83 17.85
CA ASP A 195 -9.92 18.67 18.27
C ASP A 195 -8.63 17.88 18.57
N VAL A 196 -8.71 16.58 18.72
CA VAL A 196 -7.57 15.68 18.99
C VAL A 196 -6.52 15.69 17.87
N LEU A 197 -6.90 15.96 16.62
CA LEU A 197 -5.98 16.02 15.49
C LEU A 197 -5.41 17.40 15.20
N VAL A 198 -5.92 18.43 15.85
CA VAL A 198 -5.40 19.83 15.75
C VAL A 198 -4.06 19.97 16.49
N HIS A 199 -3.72 19.02 17.38
CA HIS A 199 -2.43 18.99 18.09
C HIS A 199 -1.59 17.78 17.66
N PRO A 200 -0.82 17.86 16.55
CA PRO A 200 -0.01 16.73 16.04
C PRO A 200 1.19 16.33 16.94
N VAL A 201 1.33 16.94 18.12
CA VAL A 201 2.51 16.75 18.99
C VAL A 201 2.33 15.62 20.02
N TYR A 202 1.15 15.02 20.17
CA TYR A 202 0.86 14.11 21.29
C TYR A 202 0.53 12.66 20.91
N THR A 203 0.76 12.23 19.67
CA THR A 203 0.45 10.85 19.22
C THR A 203 1.62 10.11 18.61
N PHE A 204 2.84 10.30 19.14
CA PHE A 204 3.98 9.41 18.87
C PHE A 204 4.65 9.03 20.18
#